data_15262bb7c03e17d6919778da8cb9ae87
#
_entry.id   15262bb7c03e17d6919778da8cb9ae87
#
_cell.length_a   1.000
_cell.length_b   1.000
_cell.length_c   1.000
_cell.angle_alpha   90.00
_cell.angle_beta   90.00
_cell.angle_gamma   90.00
#
_symmetry.space_group_name_H-M   'P 1'
#
loop_
_entity.id
_entity.type
_entity.pdbx_description
1 polymer ?
#
loop_
_entity_poly.entity_id
_entity_poly.type
_entity_poly.pdbx_seq_one_letter_code
_entity_poly.pdbx_strand_id
1 'polypeptide(L)'
;MNILTTGGSGTIGGYVLRELIQAGHSVTSYSRTAPRVEGAGFIQGDIMDPDSLGIACRGHDAVIHLAAVPGPGRATPAQLINVNVVGTANVLEAALKAGIDKVVFASSGAATGFSFQRQALVPRYLPLDEAHPCEPQDEYGLSKLLAELTCKRYSDGFGIRTICLRINNNWYLERASAEVAVSSGWAQQFDVEDLWTARYRKTVEDAEGDWPTPGPPAPHKILWAFTDARDAAQAFRLAVENDTIAHEVFLINGDDTCSREPTAELIARHYPGVPLKAPLEGHATAWSHERATRLLGYRPKYTWRRSDFHTWLEQQQ
;
A
#
# COMPACT_ATOMS: atom_id res chain seq x y z
N MET A 1 16.51 14.94 -6.81
CA MET A 1 17.20 13.67 -6.47
C MET A 1 17.10 12.71 -7.63
N ASN A 2 18.08 11.80 -7.75
CA ASN A 2 18.00 10.64 -8.63
C ASN A 2 17.43 9.46 -7.81
N ILE A 3 16.25 8.96 -8.15
CA ILE A 3 15.53 7.96 -7.35
C ILE A 3 15.41 6.67 -8.15
N LEU A 4 15.88 5.56 -7.57
CA LEU A 4 15.62 4.22 -8.08
C LEU A 4 14.28 3.72 -7.52
N THR A 5 13.35 3.31 -8.41
CA THR A 5 12.07 2.76 -7.98
C THR A 5 11.98 1.30 -8.41
N THR A 6 12.05 0.36 -7.47
CA THR A 6 11.81 -1.05 -7.81
C THR A 6 10.31 -1.28 -8.00
N GLY A 7 9.93 -2.06 -9.01
CA GLY A 7 8.52 -2.31 -9.29
C GLY A 7 7.75 -1.14 -9.90
N GLY A 8 8.44 -0.17 -10.49
CA GLY A 8 7.83 1.00 -11.13
C GLY A 8 6.87 0.68 -12.28
N SER A 9 6.96 -0.52 -12.88
CA SER A 9 6.01 -0.98 -13.90
C SER A 9 4.67 -1.49 -13.35
N GLY A 10 4.55 -1.63 -12.02
CA GLY A 10 3.32 -2.03 -11.35
C GLY A 10 2.28 -0.90 -11.32
N THR A 11 1.03 -1.22 -10.94
CA THR A 11 -0.06 -0.24 -10.93
C THR A 11 0.25 0.96 -10.04
N ILE A 12 0.62 0.74 -8.76
CA ILE A 12 1.01 1.85 -7.87
C ILE A 12 2.30 2.54 -8.36
N GLY A 13 3.22 1.77 -8.96
CA GLY A 13 4.47 2.28 -9.51
C GLY A 13 4.25 3.39 -10.52
N GLY A 14 3.26 3.26 -11.40
CA GLY A 14 2.92 4.29 -12.38
C GLY A 14 2.50 5.62 -11.75
N TYR A 15 1.74 5.58 -10.65
CA TYR A 15 1.37 6.79 -9.90
C TYR A 15 2.57 7.40 -9.18
N VAL A 16 3.38 6.59 -8.53
CA VAL A 16 4.59 7.04 -7.83
C VAL A 16 5.59 7.69 -8.79
N LEU A 17 5.85 7.06 -9.94
CA LEU A 17 6.75 7.62 -10.94
C LEU A 17 6.26 8.99 -11.46
N ARG A 18 4.96 9.12 -11.78
CA ARG A 18 4.38 10.40 -12.23
C ARG A 18 4.51 11.49 -11.16
N GLU A 19 4.15 11.18 -9.91
CA GLU A 19 4.24 12.11 -8.78
C GLU A 19 5.68 12.63 -8.59
N LEU A 20 6.67 11.73 -8.65
CA LEU A 20 8.08 12.08 -8.48
C LEU A 20 8.60 12.95 -9.64
N ILE A 21 8.23 12.60 -10.89
CA ILE A 21 8.61 13.40 -12.07
C ILE A 21 7.99 14.80 -12.00
N GLN A 22 6.70 14.91 -11.63
CA GLN A 22 6.02 16.17 -11.44
C GLN A 22 6.64 17.04 -10.34
N ALA A 23 7.22 16.40 -9.32
CA ALA A 23 7.97 17.06 -8.26
C ALA A 23 9.42 17.45 -8.67
N GLY A 24 9.84 17.14 -9.91
CA GLY A 24 11.16 17.51 -10.44
C GLY A 24 12.29 16.53 -10.10
N HIS A 25 11.96 15.29 -9.68
CA HIS A 25 12.95 14.24 -9.48
C HIS A 25 13.29 13.51 -10.79
N SER A 26 14.55 13.06 -10.92
CA SER A 26 14.94 12.08 -11.92
C SER A 26 14.64 10.68 -11.38
N VAL A 27 13.87 9.89 -12.11
CA VAL A 27 13.44 8.57 -11.63
C VAL A 27 13.81 7.47 -12.62
N THR A 28 14.30 6.35 -12.10
CA THR A 28 14.59 5.14 -12.85
C THR A 28 13.80 3.98 -12.29
N SER A 29 13.01 3.31 -13.12
CA SER A 29 12.32 2.08 -12.74
C SER A 29 13.23 0.88 -12.90
N TYR A 30 13.48 0.14 -11.82
CA TYR A 30 14.07 -1.19 -11.84
C TYR A 30 12.97 -2.24 -11.72
N SER A 31 12.69 -2.94 -12.79
CA SER A 31 11.56 -3.87 -12.86
C SER A 31 11.72 -4.86 -14.02
N ARG A 32 10.96 -5.96 -13.99
CA ARG A 32 11.00 -7.00 -15.03
C ARG A 32 10.50 -6.52 -16.39
N THR A 33 9.66 -5.49 -16.39
CA THR A 33 9.07 -4.90 -17.60
C THR A 33 9.16 -3.37 -17.53
N ALA A 34 9.23 -2.71 -18.68
CA ALA A 34 9.30 -1.25 -18.74
C ALA A 34 8.04 -0.58 -18.15
N PRO A 35 8.18 0.55 -17.44
CA PRO A 35 7.05 1.33 -16.98
C PRO A 35 6.35 2.03 -18.15
N ARG A 36 5.04 2.27 -18.01
CA ARG A 36 4.25 3.05 -18.99
C ARG A 36 4.13 4.51 -18.53
N VAL A 37 5.26 5.12 -18.20
CA VAL A 37 5.32 6.50 -17.71
C VAL A 37 6.41 7.23 -18.49
N GLU A 38 6.02 8.28 -19.20
CA GLU A 38 6.94 9.14 -19.95
C GLU A 38 7.90 9.88 -18.99
N GLY A 39 9.15 10.00 -19.37
CA GLY A 39 10.19 10.65 -18.56
C GLY A 39 10.83 9.74 -17.50
N ALA A 40 10.33 8.52 -17.28
CA ALA A 40 10.97 7.56 -16.39
C ALA A 40 12.07 6.77 -17.13
N GLY A 41 13.28 6.71 -16.55
CA GLY A 41 14.33 5.77 -16.96
C GLY A 41 13.92 4.32 -16.67
N PHE A 42 14.58 3.37 -17.34
CA PHE A 42 14.30 1.95 -17.15
C PHE A 42 15.57 1.11 -17.14
N ILE A 43 15.67 0.26 -16.12
CA ILE A 43 16.65 -0.81 -16.00
C ILE A 43 15.87 -2.11 -15.80
N GLN A 44 16.03 -3.06 -16.71
CA GLN A 44 15.42 -4.38 -16.56
C GLN A 44 16.15 -5.19 -15.49
N GLY A 45 15.40 -5.77 -14.55
CA GLY A 45 15.98 -6.63 -13.53
C GLY A 45 14.94 -7.23 -12.58
N ASP A 46 15.42 -8.10 -11.70
CA ASP A 46 14.65 -8.76 -10.66
C ASP A 46 15.28 -8.48 -9.28
N ILE A 47 14.46 -8.18 -8.27
CA ILE A 47 14.95 -7.95 -6.89
C ILE A 47 15.56 -9.21 -6.26
N MET A 48 15.38 -10.36 -6.88
CA MET A 48 16.02 -11.62 -6.47
C MET A 48 17.42 -11.81 -7.08
N ASP A 49 17.91 -10.83 -7.87
CA ASP A 49 19.27 -10.80 -8.43
C ASP A 49 20.07 -9.66 -7.72
N PRO A 50 20.87 -9.98 -6.68
CA PRO A 50 21.62 -8.99 -5.92
C PRO A 50 22.70 -8.26 -6.74
N ASP A 51 23.30 -8.92 -7.75
CA ASP A 51 24.35 -8.31 -8.57
C ASP A 51 23.75 -7.24 -9.49
N SER A 52 22.64 -7.57 -10.15
CA SER A 52 21.88 -6.63 -10.99
C SER A 52 21.35 -5.44 -10.16
N LEU A 53 20.82 -5.69 -8.96
CA LEU A 53 20.42 -4.64 -8.01
C LEU A 53 21.58 -3.73 -7.63
N GLY A 54 22.75 -4.31 -7.31
CA GLY A 54 23.94 -3.54 -6.96
C GLY A 54 24.40 -2.61 -8.07
N ILE A 55 24.27 -3.03 -9.33
CA ILE A 55 24.55 -2.19 -10.50
C ILE A 55 23.49 -1.09 -10.63
N ALA A 56 22.21 -1.44 -10.49
CA ALA A 56 21.10 -0.50 -10.62
C ALA A 56 21.09 0.59 -9.55
N CYS A 57 21.57 0.32 -8.34
CA CYS A 57 21.62 1.31 -7.26
C CYS A 57 22.68 2.41 -7.49
N ARG A 58 23.70 2.19 -8.33
CA ARG A 58 24.79 3.16 -8.51
C ARG A 58 24.27 4.48 -9.09
N GLY A 59 24.69 5.59 -8.49
CA GLY A 59 24.37 6.93 -8.96
C GLY A 59 22.95 7.41 -8.61
N HIS A 60 22.25 6.66 -7.77
CA HIS A 60 20.97 7.09 -7.19
C HIS A 60 21.15 7.58 -5.76
N ASP A 61 20.32 8.56 -5.35
CA ASP A 61 20.34 9.19 -4.02
C ASP A 61 19.44 8.43 -3.03
N ALA A 62 18.38 7.78 -3.52
CA ALA A 62 17.40 7.06 -2.71
C ALA A 62 16.76 5.91 -3.48
N VAL A 63 16.19 4.96 -2.74
CA VAL A 63 15.37 3.87 -3.31
C VAL A 63 13.94 3.96 -2.81
N ILE A 64 12.97 3.84 -3.74
CA ILE A 64 11.57 3.54 -3.42
C ILE A 64 11.31 2.08 -3.79
N HIS A 65 11.02 1.25 -2.80
CA HIS A 65 10.86 -0.19 -2.99
C HIS A 65 9.38 -0.58 -3.03
N LEU A 66 8.85 -0.78 -4.26
CA LEU A 66 7.45 -1.19 -4.52
C LEU A 66 7.34 -2.66 -4.99
N ALA A 67 8.44 -3.25 -5.47
CA ALA A 67 8.42 -4.61 -6.01
C ALA A 67 8.04 -5.63 -4.94
N ALA A 68 6.98 -6.38 -5.20
CA ALA A 68 6.48 -7.42 -4.30
C ALA A 68 5.52 -8.36 -5.04
N VAL A 69 5.22 -9.52 -4.46
CA VAL A 69 4.00 -10.26 -4.74
C VAL A 69 2.86 -9.57 -3.97
N PRO A 70 1.86 -8.98 -4.65
CA PRO A 70 0.98 -7.97 -4.07
C PRO A 70 -0.30 -8.51 -3.40
N GLY A 71 -0.26 -9.71 -2.85
CA GLY A 71 -1.41 -10.29 -2.14
C GLY A 71 -1.33 -11.82 -2.00
N PRO A 72 -2.15 -12.40 -1.14
CA PRO A 72 -2.26 -13.86 -1.00
C PRO A 72 -2.82 -14.49 -2.29
N GLY A 73 -2.56 -15.78 -2.49
CA GLY A 73 -3.05 -16.55 -3.64
C GLY A 73 -2.37 -16.25 -4.99
N ARG A 74 -1.39 -15.34 -5.05
CA ARG A 74 -0.64 -15.00 -6.29
C ARG A 74 0.69 -15.73 -6.43
N ALA A 75 1.10 -16.42 -5.39
CA ALA A 75 2.28 -17.28 -5.32
C ALA A 75 2.11 -18.22 -4.13
N THR A 76 2.93 -19.26 -4.05
CA THR A 76 2.96 -20.09 -2.84
C THR A 76 3.44 -19.26 -1.64
N PRO A 77 3.05 -19.63 -0.39
CA PRO A 77 3.53 -18.93 0.80
C PRO A 77 5.05 -18.78 0.86
N ALA A 78 5.78 -19.84 0.52
CA ALA A 78 7.25 -19.82 0.48
C ALA A 78 7.80 -18.85 -0.57
N GLN A 79 7.23 -18.86 -1.79
CA GLN A 79 7.62 -17.91 -2.84
C GLN A 79 7.31 -16.47 -2.45
N LEU A 80 6.15 -16.23 -1.81
CA LEU A 80 5.73 -14.90 -1.38
C LEU A 80 6.67 -14.37 -0.29
N ILE A 81 7.00 -15.16 0.72
CA ILE A 81 7.98 -14.81 1.75
C ILE A 81 9.35 -14.56 1.10
N ASN A 82 9.80 -15.42 0.20
CA ASN A 82 11.08 -15.27 -0.47
C ASN A 82 11.15 -13.93 -1.23
N VAL A 83 10.17 -13.64 -2.09
CA VAL A 83 10.18 -12.39 -2.87
C VAL A 83 10.01 -11.16 -1.98
N ASN A 84 9.05 -11.17 -1.05
CA ASN A 84 8.71 -9.97 -0.29
C ASN A 84 9.70 -9.68 0.84
N VAL A 85 10.30 -10.70 1.46
CA VAL A 85 11.21 -10.51 2.60
C VAL A 85 12.68 -10.56 2.14
N VAL A 86 13.08 -11.64 1.46
CA VAL A 86 14.46 -11.75 0.97
C VAL A 86 14.73 -10.71 -0.12
N GLY A 87 13.78 -10.48 -1.04
CA GLY A 87 13.89 -9.41 -2.03
C GLY A 87 14.04 -8.02 -1.40
N THR A 88 13.33 -7.73 -0.31
CA THR A 88 13.51 -6.48 0.46
C THR A 88 14.90 -6.39 1.09
N ALA A 89 15.41 -7.49 1.66
CA ALA A 89 16.77 -7.53 2.20
C ALA A 89 17.82 -7.29 1.10
N ASN A 90 17.66 -7.87 -0.08
CA ASN A 90 18.54 -7.64 -1.24
C ASN A 90 18.55 -6.16 -1.65
N VAL A 91 17.39 -5.50 -1.68
CA VAL A 91 17.29 -4.07 -2.01
C VAL A 91 18.00 -3.21 -0.97
N LEU A 92 17.80 -3.48 0.31
CA LEU A 92 18.47 -2.75 1.40
C LEU A 92 19.99 -2.94 1.38
N GLU A 93 20.45 -4.16 1.12
CA GLU A 93 21.87 -4.46 1.01
C GLU A 93 22.52 -3.81 -0.22
N ALA A 94 21.84 -3.83 -1.37
CA ALA A 94 22.31 -3.17 -2.58
C ALA A 94 22.39 -1.64 -2.39
N ALA A 95 21.37 -1.04 -1.75
CA ALA A 95 21.35 0.38 -1.42
C ALA A 95 22.53 0.74 -0.49
N LEU A 96 22.73 -0.02 0.59
CA LEU A 96 23.81 0.17 1.54
C LEU A 96 25.20 0.09 0.86
N LYS A 97 25.43 -0.93 0.03
CA LYS A 97 26.69 -1.11 -0.72
C LYS A 97 26.95 -0.01 -1.74
N ALA A 98 25.89 0.59 -2.28
CA ALA A 98 25.98 1.72 -3.20
C ALA A 98 26.14 3.08 -2.51
N GLY A 99 26.12 3.12 -1.16
CA GLY A 99 26.21 4.35 -0.37
C GLY A 99 24.88 5.12 -0.31
N ILE A 100 23.77 4.49 -0.69
CA ILE A 100 22.43 5.07 -0.54
C ILE A 100 22.00 4.92 0.92
N ASP A 101 21.65 6.02 1.54
CA ASP A 101 21.28 6.07 2.95
C ASP A 101 19.76 6.16 3.20
N LYS A 102 18.94 6.09 2.15
CA LYS A 102 17.47 6.23 2.25
C LYS A 102 16.72 5.22 1.40
N VAL A 103 15.83 4.46 2.04
CA VAL A 103 14.91 3.52 1.38
C VAL A 103 13.49 3.76 1.89
N VAL A 104 12.55 4.00 0.98
CA VAL A 104 11.12 4.05 1.29
C VAL A 104 10.48 2.74 0.84
N PHE A 105 9.88 2.02 1.77
CA PHE A 105 9.31 0.69 1.56
C PHE A 105 7.78 0.72 1.46
N ALA A 106 7.23 0.12 0.41
CA ALA A 106 5.80 -0.13 0.27
C ALA A 106 5.35 -1.28 1.17
N SER A 107 4.98 -0.97 2.41
CA SER A 107 4.27 -1.89 3.26
C SER A 107 2.78 -1.92 2.94
N SER A 108 1.98 -2.53 3.79
CA SER A 108 0.55 -2.69 3.59
C SER A 108 -0.19 -2.65 4.93
N GLY A 109 -1.41 -2.15 4.93
CA GLY A 109 -2.34 -2.34 6.05
C GLY A 109 -2.56 -3.81 6.40
N ALA A 110 -2.28 -4.74 5.47
CA ALA A 110 -2.32 -6.19 5.74
C ALA A 110 -1.37 -6.63 6.86
N ALA A 111 -0.26 -5.90 7.09
CA ALA A 111 0.65 -6.17 8.19
C ALA A 111 -0.02 -6.13 9.57
N THR A 112 -1.13 -5.40 9.71
CA THR A 112 -1.88 -5.31 10.97
C THR A 112 -2.76 -6.53 11.23
N GLY A 113 -3.11 -7.32 10.18
CA GLY A 113 -3.98 -8.48 10.26
C GLY A 113 -5.42 -8.25 9.80
N PHE A 114 -5.86 -7.00 9.62
CA PHE A 114 -7.26 -6.70 9.30
C PHE A 114 -7.64 -6.88 7.83
N SER A 115 -6.68 -7.12 6.91
CA SER A 115 -6.97 -7.26 5.48
C SER A 115 -7.41 -8.65 5.04
N PHE A 116 -6.73 -9.71 5.52
CA PHE A 116 -6.93 -11.08 5.07
C PHE A 116 -7.10 -12.00 6.28
N GLN A 117 -8.20 -11.78 7.01
CA GLN A 117 -8.50 -12.50 8.23
C GLN A 117 -8.98 -13.92 7.92
N ARG A 118 -8.39 -14.93 8.57
CA ARG A 118 -8.90 -16.31 8.62
C ARG A 118 -9.90 -16.48 9.76
N GLN A 119 -9.67 -15.77 10.86
CA GLN A 119 -10.57 -15.65 12.01
C GLN A 119 -10.83 -14.17 12.24
N ALA A 120 -12.05 -13.81 12.63
CA ALA A 120 -12.42 -12.43 12.88
C ALA A 120 -11.52 -11.80 13.95
N LEU A 121 -10.85 -10.72 13.59
CA LEU A 121 -10.08 -9.89 14.53
C LEU A 121 -10.96 -8.76 15.04
N VAL A 122 -10.92 -8.55 16.34
CA VAL A 122 -11.55 -7.40 16.99
C VAL A 122 -10.47 -6.37 17.29
N PRO A 123 -10.61 -5.11 16.82
CA PRO A 123 -9.66 -4.06 17.16
C PRO A 123 -9.59 -3.84 18.68
N ARG A 124 -8.38 -3.65 19.21
CA ARG A 124 -8.23 -3.33 20.65
C ARG A 124 -8.73 -1.94 20.98
N TYR A 125 -8.73 -1.04 20.00
CA TYR A 125 -9.24 0.32 20.04
C TYR A 125 -9.37 0.90 18.63
N LEU A 126 -10.11 1.98 18.47
CA LEU A 126 -10.30 2.73 17.23
C LEU A 126 -10.15 4.24 17.47
N PRO A 127 -9.71 5.05 16.48
CA PRO A 127 -9.10 4.57 15.23
C PRO A 127 -7.83 3.75 15.49
N LEU A 128 -7.52 2.82 14.57
CA LEU A 128 -6.23 2.13 14.58
C LEU A 128 -5.11 3.14 14.30
N ASP A 129 -4.05 3.07 15.09
CA ASP A 129 -2.79 3.78 14.86
C ASP A 129 -1.62 2.79 14.71
N GLU A 130 -0.42 3.29 14.48
CA GLU A 130 0.77 2.46 14.28
C GLU A 130 1.20 1.72 15.55
N ALA A 131 0.67 2.07 16.73
CA ALA A 131 0.90 1.38 17.99
C ALA A 131 -0.03 0.18 18.19
N HIS A 132 -1.06 0.02 17.35
CA HIS A 132 -1.92 -1.17 17.41
C HIS A 132 -1.12 -2.42 17.06
N PRO A 133 -1.27 -3.52 17.82
CA PRO A 133 -0.58 -4.78 17.51
C PRO A 133 -0.82 -5.27 16.09
N CYS A 134 0.22 -5.82 15.49
CA CYS A 134 0.18 -6.44 14.17
C CYS A 134 0.01 -7.96 14.36
N GLU A 135 -1.12 -8.48 13.90
CA GLU A 135 -1.49 -9.90 14.07
C GLU A 135 -1.91 -10.51 12.71
N PRO A 136 -1.04 -10.47 11.66
CA PRO A 136 -1.38 -10.99 10.34
C PRO A 136 -1.64 -12.49 10.39
N GLN A 137 -2.71 -12.94 9.76
CA GLN A 137 -3.13 -14.36 9.71
C GLN A 137 -2.90 -14.97 8.32
N ASP A 138 -2.35 -14.20 7.42
CA ASP A 138 -2.02 -14.61 6.04
C ASP A 138 -0.54 -14.38 5.74
N GLU A 139 -0.05 -15.07 4.71
CA GLU A 139 1.36 -15.03 4.29
C GLU A 139 1.78 -13.66 3.74
N TYR A 140 0.84 -12.91 3.12
CA TYR A 140 1.14 -11.59 2.59
C TYR A 140 1.29 -10.56 3.69
N GLY A 141 0.33 -10.48 4.61
CA GLY A 141 0.43 -9.60 5.79
C GLY A 141 1.67 -9.90 6.62
N LEU A 142 1.95 -11.20 6.85
CA LEU A 142 3.16 -11.64 7.53
C LEU A 142 4.42 -11.17 6.79
N SER A 143 4.48 -11.34 5.46
CA SER A 143 5.65 -10.91 4.67
C SER A 143 5.90 -9.42 4.76
N LYS A 144 4.84 -8.60 4.78
CA LYS A 144 4.97 -7.15 4.93
C LYS A 144 5.49 -6.76 6.30
N LEU A 145 4.98 -7.38 7.37
CA LEU A 145 5.48 -7.17 8.74
C LEU A 145 6.96 -7.58 8.88
N LEU A 146 7.36 -8.73 8.35
CA LEU A 146 8.75 -9.18 8.36
C LEU A 146 9.66 -8.23 7.57
N ALA A 147 9.20 -7.70 6.44
CA ALA A 147 9.96 -6.72 5.67
C ALA A 147 10.12 -5.38 6.42
N GLU A 148 9.10 -4.91 7.17
CA GLU A 148 9.24 -3.74 8.07
C GLU A 148 10.30 -3.97 9.14
N LEU A 149 10.31 -5.16 9.78
CA LEU A 149 11.34 -5.53 10.75
C LEU A 149 12.73 -5.61 10.09
N THR A 150 12.80 -6.06 8.84
CA THR A 150 14.04 -6.04 8.06
C THR A 150 14.51 -4.60 7.83
N CYS A 151 13.62 -3.69 7.41
CA CYS A 151 13.93 -2.26 7.29
C CYS A 151 14.45 -1.67 8.59
N LYS A 152 13.76 -1.95 9.71
CA LYS A 152 14.19 -1.50 11.03
C LYS A 152 15.58 -2.02 11.39
N ARG A 153 15.86 -3.29 11.17
CA ARG A 153 17.17 -3.89 11.43
C ARG A 153 18.29 -3.19 10.63
N TYR A 154 18.04 -2.86 9.36
CA TYR A 154 19.03 -2.13 8.57
C TYR A 154 19.22 -0.70 9.04
N SER A 155 18.17 -0.05 9.53
CA SER A 155 18.27 1.27 10.13
C SER A 155 19.07 1.24 11.43
N ASP A 156 18.71 0.35 12.36
CA ASP A 156 19.36 0.25 13.68
C ASP A 156 20.83 -0.20 13.56
N GLY A 157 21.12 -1.12 12.65
CA GLY A 157 22.42 -1.76 12.55
C GLY A 157 23.41 -1.06 11.62
N PHE A 158 22.94 -0.34 10.61
CA PHE A 158 23.79 0.27 9.58
C PHE A 158 23.52 1.76 9.35
N GLY A 159 22.53 2.35 10.01
CA GLY A 159 22.21 3.77 9.90
C GLY A 159 21.51 4.17 8.60
N ILE A 160 21.06 3.21 7.78
CA ILE A 160 20.28 3.53 6.58
C ILE A 160 18.88 4.00 7.01
N ARG A 161 18.44 5.14 6.51
CA ARG A 161 17.11 5.67 6.81
C ARG A 161 16.04 4.85 6.09
N THR A 162 15.04 4.36 6.84
CA THR A 162 13.97 3.54 6.26
C THR A 162 12.60 4.06 6.67
N ILE A 163 11.73 4.30 5.70
CA ILE A 163 10.35 4.72 5.94
C ILE A 163 9.43 3.67 5.32
N CYS A 164 8.58 3.05 6.15
CA CYS A 164 7.64 2.02 5.74
C CYS A 164 6.23 2.61 5.65
N LEU A 165 5.58 2.51 4.50
CA LEU A 165 4.24 3.02 4.27
C LEU A 165 3.25 1.87 4.22
N ARG A 166 2.43 1.69 5.27
CA ARG A 166 1.32 0.75 5.31
C ARG A 166 0.12 1.31 4.56
N ILE A 167 0.06 1.03 3.26
CA ILE A 167 -1.00 1.52 2.40
C ILE A 167 -2.21 0.59 2.54
N ASN A 168 -3.37 1.16 2.83
CA ASN A 168 -4.63 0.43 2.88
C ASN A 168 -5.30 0.41 1.52
N ASN A 169 -5.87 -0.72 1.12
CA ASN A 169 -6.83 -0.89 0.03
C ASN A 169 -6.69 0.16 -1.09
N ASN A 170 -5.63 0.04 -1.90
CA ASN A 170 -5.32 1.02 -2.92
C ASN A 170 -6.36 1.04 -4.04
N TRP A 171 -6.94 2.22 -4.28
CA TRP A 171 -7.89 2.47 -5.36
C TRP A 171 -7.21 3.16 -6.53
N TYR A 172 -7.43 2.59 -7.72
CA TYR A 172 -6.82 3.04 -8.97
C TYR A 172 -7.90 3.53 -9.91
N LEU A 173 -7.79 4.76 -10.38
CA LEU A 173 -8.77 5.37 -11.29
C LEU A 173 -8.98 4.56 -12.57
N GLU A 174 -7.89 4.09 -13.19
CA GLU A 174 -7.97 3.34 -14.45
C GLU A 174 -8.71 1.99 -14.30
N ARG A 175 -8.70 1.39 -13.11
CA ARG A 175 -9.45 0.16 -12.86
C ARG A 175 -10.92 0.42 -12.53
N ALA A 176 -11.21 1.55 -11.92
CA ALA A 176 -12.59 1.97 -11.71
C ALA A 176 -13.28 2.26 -13.05
N SER A 177 -12.58 2.89 -14.01
CA SER A 177 -13.13 3.26 -15.31
C SER A 177 -13.30 2.08 -16.29
N ALA A 178 -12.36 1.13 -16.36
CA ALA A 178 -12.31 0.16 -17.45
C ALA A 178 -13.11 -1.14 -17.20
N GLU A 179 -13.13 -1.67 -15.98
CA GLU A 179 -13.71 -3.01 -15.72
C GLU A 179 -15.02 -2.98 -14.92
N VAL A 180 -15.25 -1.94 -14.16
CA VAL A 180 -16.35 -1.87 -13.20
C VAL A 180 -17.45 -0.90 -13.64
N ALA A 181 -17.10 0.21 -14.26
CA ALA A 181 -18.06 1.18 -14.74
C ALA A 181 -18.94 0.63 -15.88
N VAL A 182 -18.37 -0.22 -16.73
CA VAL A 182 -19.07 -0.75 -17.94
C VAL A 182 -19.95 -1.96 -17.61
N SER A 183 -19.57 -2.81 -16.64
CA SER A 183 -20.25 -4.10 -16.41
C SER A 183 -21.37 -4.07 -15.37
N SER A 184 -21.47 -3.04 -14.52
CA SER A 184 -22.34 -3.07 -13.34
C SER A 184 -23.24 -1.86 -13.11
N GLY A 185 -23.27 -0.86 -14.00
CA GLY A 185 -23.98 0.39 -13.71
C GLY A 185 -23.42 1.12 -12.46
N TRP A 186 -22.17 0.97 -12.24
CA TRP A 186 -21.39 1.28 -11.03
C TRP A 186 -21.52 2.74 -10.54
N ALA A 187 -21.65 3.67 -11.47
CA ALA A 187 -21.86 5.10 -11.14
C ALA A 187 -23.15 5.36 -10.35
N GLN A 188 -24.10 4.42 -10.35
CA GLN A 188 -25.39 4.58 -9.67
C GLN A 188 -25.52 3.78 -8.36
N GLN A 189 -24.68 2.74 -8.15
CA GLN A 189 -24.78 1.83 -7.01
C GLN A 189 -23.40 1.56 -6.41
N PHE A 190 -22.76 2.59 -5.83
CA PHE A 190 -21.52 2.38 -5.11
C PHE A 190 -21.80 1.66 -3.80
N ASP A 191 -21.90 0.34 -3.84
CA ASP A 191 -21.69 -0.52 -2.68
C ASP A 191 -20.30 -1.12 -2.81
N VAL A 192 -19.36 -0.56 -2.05
CA VAL A 192 -17.96 -0.97 -2.07
C VAL A 192 -17.79 -2.38 -1.53
N GLU A 193 -18.73 -2.82 -0.72
CA GLU A 193 -18.79 -4.18 -0.19
C GLU A 193 -19.01 -5.19 -1.33
N ASP A 194 -19.88 -4.89 -2.29
CA ASP A 194 -20.11 -5.71 -3.47
C ASP A 194 -18.90 -5.74 -4.41
N LEU A 195 -18.22 -4.63 -4.60
CA LEU A 195 -16.98 -4.55 -5.38
C LEU A 195 -15.84 -5.36 -4.77
N TRP A 196 -15.69 -5.27 -3.46
CA TRP A 196 -14.72 -6.05 -2.72
C TRP A 196 -15.01 -7.55 -2.83
N THR A 197 -16.26 -7.93 -2.67
CA THR A 197 -16.71 -9.31 -2.75
C THR A 197 -16.52 -9.87 -4.15
N ALA A 198 -16.88 -9.12 -5.20
CA ALA A 198 -16.68 -9.53 -6.59
C ALA A 198 -15.20 -9.66 -6.95
N ARG A 199 -14.36 -8.69 -6.55
CA ARG A 199 -12.91 -8.71 -6.78
C ARG A 199 -12.23 -9.83 -6.02
N TYR A 200 -12.66 -10.10 -4.79
CA TYR A 200 -12.13 -11.18 -3.97
C TYR A 200 -12.51 -12.55 -4.56
N ARG A 201 -13.79 -12.74 -4.97
CA ARG A 201 -14.22 -13.97 -5.65
C ARG A 201 -13.38 -14.23 -6.89
N LYS A 202 -13.20 -13.24 -7.75
CA LYS A 202 -12.36 -13.38 -8.93
C LYS A 202 -10.92 -13.73 -8.60
N THR A 203 -10.34 -13.13 -7.55
CA THR A 203 -8.97 -13.46 -7.11
C THR A 203 -8.87 -14.89 -6.57
N VAL A 204 -9.93 -15.40 -5.96
CA VAL A 204 -10.02 -16.77 -5.45
C VAL A 204 -10.27 -17.77 -6.59
N GLU A 205 -11.12 -17.42 -7.54
CA GLU A 205 -11.43 -18.24 -8.73
C GLU A 205 -10.24 -18.34 -9.69
N ASP A 206 -9.43 -17.26 -9.80
CA ASP A 206 -8.22 -17.21 -10.62
C ASP A 206 -7.00 -17.89 -9.94
N ALA A 207 -7.10 -18.25 -8.66
CA ALA A 207 -6.04 -18.95 -7.93
C ALA A 207 -6.10 -20.46 -8.22
N GLU A 208 -5.43 -20.92 -9.27
CA GLU A 208 -5.18 -22.36 -9.45
C GLU A 208 -4.24 -22.87 -8.36
N GLY A 209 -4.75 -23.65 -7.41
CA GLY A 209 -3.95 -24.36 -6.41
C GLY A 209 -4.73 -24.77 -5.15
N ASP A 210 -4.35 -25.88 -4.57
CA ASP A 210 -4.87 -26.49 -3.32
C ASP A 210 -4.51 -25.69 -2.04
N TRP A 211 -4.47 -24.38 -2.10
CA TRP A 211 -4.21 -23.55 -0.91
C TRP A 211 -5.51 -23.35 -0.15
N PRO A 212 -5.51 -23.48 1.19
CA PRO A 212 -6.68 -23.13 1.97
C PRO A 212 -7.03 -21.67 1.69
N THR A 213 -8.09 -21.49 0.90
CA THR A 213 -8.66 -20.18 0.64
C THR A 213 -8.97 -19.50 1.97
N PRO A 214 -8.60 -18.23 2.17
CA PRO A 214 -9.13 -17.48 3.29
C PRO A 214 -10.65 -17.61 3.31
N GLY A 215 -11.24 -17.79 4.48
CA GLY A 215 -12.69 -17.86 4.65
C GLY A 215 -13.40 -16.67 3.96
N PRO A 216 -14.72 -16.73 3.79
CA PRO A 216 -15.48 -15.67 3.13
C PRO A 216 -15.08 -14.31 3.71
N PRO A 217 -14.95 -13.26 2.87
CA PRO A 217 -14.56 -11.94 3.34
C PRO A 217 -15.52 -11.51 4.45
N ALA A 218 -14.98 -11.21 5.61
CA ALA A 218 -15.78 -10.53 6.61
C ALA A 218 -16.22 -9.17 6.02
N PRO A 219 -17.51 -8.80 6.10
CA PRO A 219 -18.02 -7.57 5.51
C PRO A 219 -17.37 -6.28 6.04
N HIS A 220 -16.58 -6.38 7.06
CA HIS A 220 -15.87 -5.30 7.75
C HIS A 220 -14.35 -5.38 7.58
N LYS A 221 -13.86 -6.08 6.55
CA LYS A 221 -12.43 -6.11 6.23
C LYS A 221 -11.85 -4.71 6.13
N ILE A 222 -10.61 -4.59 6.65
CA ILE A 222 -9.86 -3.33 6.66
C ILE A 222 -10.62 -2.18 7.31
N LEU A 223 -11.65 -2.47 8.10
CA LEU A 223 -12.48 -1.43 8.74
C LEU A 223 -12.91 -0.35 7.73
N TRP A 224 -13.31 -0.78 6.54
CA TRP A 224 -13.75 0.06 5.41
C TRP A 224 -12.74 1.13 4.94
N ALA A 225 -11.46 1.00 5.26
CA ALA A 225 -10.45 1.95 4.81
C ALA A 225 -10.14 1.79 3.32
N PHE A 226 -9.75 2.89 2.69
CA PHE A 226 -9.18 2.92 1.35
C PHE A 226 -8.10 3.99 1.25
N THR A 227 -7.30 3.92 0.19
CA THR A 227 -6.32 4.93 -0.17
C THR A 227 -6.42 5.17 -1.68
N ASP A 228 -6.63 6.41 -2.11
CA ASP A 228 -6.49 6.74 -3.53
C ASP A 228 -5.01 6.62 -3.93
N ALA A 229 -4.73 6.05 -5.10
CA ALA A 229 -3.36 5.82 -5.54
C ALA A 229 -2.55 7.10 -5.72
N ARG A 230 -3.21 8.25 -5.96
CA ARG A 230 -2.57 9.57 -6.03
C ARG A 230 -2.14 10.05 -4.64
N ASP A 231 -2.95 9.81 -3.61
CA ASP A 231 -2.59 10.12 -2.22
C ASP A 231 -1.48 9.18 -1.72
N ALA A 232 -1.53 7.90 -2.11
CA ALA A 232 -0.43 6.99 -1.83
C ALA A 232 0.88 7.45 -2.49
N ALA A 233 0.84 7.91 -3.75
CA ALA A 233 2.01 8.45 -4.45
C ALA A 233 2.57 9.70 -3.76
N GLN A 234 1.69 10.61 -3.30
CA GLN A 234 2.08 11.76 -2.47
C GLN A 234 2.85 11.30 -1.22
N ALA A 235 2.37 10.25 -0.52
CA ALA A 235 3.04 9.74 0.66
C ALA A 235 4.45 9.22 0.35
N PHE A 236 4.66 8.53 -0.79
CA PHE A 236 6.00 8.10 -1.24
C PHE A 236 6.93 9.27 -1.51
N ARG A 237 6.43 10.32 -2.19
CA ARG A 237 7.21 11.53 -2.43
C ARG A 237 7.60 12.21 -1.13
N LEU A 238 6.66 12.47 -0.24
CA LEU A 238 6.92 13.09 1.06
C LEU A 238 7.90 12.27 1.91
N ALA A 239 7.80 10.94 1.87
CA ALA A 239 8.71 10.06 2.58
C ALA A 239 10.14 10.12 2.01
N VAL A 240 10.31 10.09 0.69
CA VAL A 240 11.64 10.15 0.08
C VAL A 240 12.30 11.52 0.22
N GLU A 241 11.52 12.59 0.29
CA GLU A 241 11.98 13.96 0.52
C GLU A 241 12.30 14.25 2.00
N ASN A 242 11.84 13.40 2.94
CA ASN A 242 12.09 13.62 4.37
C ASN A 242 13.51 13.20 4.76
N ASP A 243 14.27 14.13 5.37
CA ASP A 243 15.66 13.92 5.77
C ASP A 243 15.84 13.75 7.29
N THR A 244 14.78 13.81 8.07
CA THR A 244 14.86 13.84 9.53
C THR A 244 14.54 12.51 10.20
N ILE A 245 13.83 11.61 9.51
CA ILE A 245 13.37 10.35 10.05
C ILE A 245 14.41 9.26 9.78
N ALA A 246 14.95 8.65 10.85
CA ALA A 246 15.85 7.51 10.73
C ALA A 246 15.10 6.21 10.37
N HIS A 247 14.05 5.89 11.15
CA HIS A 247 13.14 4.78 10.85
C HIS A 247 11.76 5.11 11.38
N GLU A 248 10.74 4.87 10.54
CA GLU A 248 9.34 4.98 10.98
C GLU A 248 8.42 4.15 10.09
N VAL A 249 7.29 3.75 10.68
CA VAL A 249 6.18 3.10 9.98
C VAL A 249 4.99 4.03 10.00
N PHE A 250 4.30 4.18 8.87
CA PHE A 250 3.15 5.07 8.74
C PHE A 250 1.94 4.34 8.17
N LEU A 251 0.77 4.57 8.74
CA LEU A 251 -0.50 4.23 8.13
C LEU A 251 -0.86 5.28 7.08
N ILE A 252 -1.16 4.81 5.87
CA ILE A 252 -1.53 5.66 4.73
C ILE A 252 -2.92 5.26 4.24
N ASN A 253 -3.89 6.15 4.44
CA ASN A 253 -5.29 5.97 4.06
C ASN A 253 -5.97 7.32 3.84
N GLY A 254 -7.18 7.30 3.25
CA GLY A 254 -8.03 8.47 3.12
C GLY A 254 -8.61 8.94 4.44
N ASP A 255 -9.23 10.13 4.45
CA ASP A 255 -9.91 10.70 5.62
C ASP A 255 -11.22 10.01 5.95
N ASP A 256 -11.83 9.33 4.96
CA ASP A 256 -13.14 8.72 5.07
C ASP A 256 -13.12 7.21 4.79
N THR A 257 -14.25 6.56 5.02
CA THR A 257 -14.46 5.15 4.71
C THR A 257 -14.98 4.95 3.30
N CYS A 258 -14.84 3.72 2.78
CA CYS A 258 -15.45 3.30 1.54
C CYS A 258 -16.92 2.82 1.71
N SER A 259 -17.53 2.99 2.87
CA SER A 259 -18.94 2.66 3.13
C SER A 259 -19.84 3.88 3.01
N ARG A 260 -21.09 3.67 2.61
CA ARG A 260 -22.15 4.71 2.60
C ARG A 260 -22.73 4.99 3.99
N GLU A 261 -22.59 4.03 4.90
CA GLU A 261 -23.08 4.16 6.27
C GLU A 261 -22.11 4.98 7.12
N PRO A 262 -22.61 5.72 8.11
CA PRO A 262 -21.77 6.40 9.10
C PRO A 262 -20.86 5.42 9.85
N THR A 263 -19.61 5.80 10.06
CA THR A 263 -18.62 4.92 10.69
C THR A 263 -19.03 4.46 12.08
N ALA A 264 -19.65 5.35 12.88
CA ALA A 264 -20.12 4.99 14.22
C ALA A 264 -21.17 3.87 14.21
N GLU A 265 -22.07 3.84 13.20
CA GLU A 265 -23.07 2.79 13.04
C GLU A 265 -22.45 1.46 12.64
N LEU A 266 -21.48 1.50 11.72
CA LEU A 266 -20.70 0.32 11.33
C LEU A 266 -19.97 -0.29 12.53
N ILE A 267 -19.29 0.54 13.32
CA ILE A 267 -18.55 0.09 14.51
C ILE A 267 -19.51 -0.46 15.56
N ALA A 268 -20.63 0.19 15.84
CA ALA A 268 -21.61 -0.29 16.80
C ALA A 268 -22.17 -1.68 16.42
N ARG A 269 -22.34 -1.93 15.10
CA ARG A 269 -22.86 -3.20 14.57
C ARG A 269 -21.83 -4.32 14.59
N HIS A 270 -20.61 -4.04 14.10
CA HIS A 270 -19.60 -5.07 13.83
C HIS A 270 -18.58 -5.23 14.97
N TYR A 271 -18.38 -4.18 15.77
CA TYR A 271 -17.40 -4.14 16.84
C TYR A 271 -17.96 -3.53 18.12
N PRO A 272 -19.13 -4.04 18.64
CA PRO A 272 -19.75 -3.48 19.81
C PRO A 272 -18.80 -3.52 21.03
N GLY A 273 -18.66 -2.39 21.71
CA GLY A 273 -17.85 -2.28 22.92
C GLY A 273 -16.35 -2.06 22.68
N VAL A 274 -15.89 -1.92 21.42
CA VAL A 274 -14.50 -1.55 21.17
C VAL A 274 -14.22 -0.13 21.65
N PRO A 275 -13.15 0.10 22.45
CA PRO A 275 -12.81 1.43 22.95
C PRO A 275 -12.48 2.40 21.81
N LEU A 276 -13.02 3.62 21.89
CA LEU A 276 -12.69 4.70 20.97
C LEU A 276 -11.69 5.67 21.62
N LYS A 277 -10.51 5.85 20.99
CA LYS A 277 -9.51 6.87 21.38
C LYS A 277 -9.90 8.27 20.90
N ALA A 278 -10.68 8.35 19.84
CA ALA A 278 -11.20 9.59 19.27
C ALA A 278 -12.61 9.35 18.68
N PRO A 279 -13.46 10.37 18.60
CA PRO A 279 -14.75 10.26 17.92
C PRO A 279 -14.58 9.89 16.44
N LEU A 280 -15.48 9.03 15.93
CA LEU A 280 -15.59 8.66 14.52
C LEU A 280 -16.86 9.30 13.95
N GLU A 281 -16.79 10.61 13.68
CA GLU A 281 -17.94 11.39 13.22
C GLU A 281 -18.20 11.17 11.73
N GLY A 282 -19.47 11.10 11.35
CA GLY A 282 -19.89 10.93 9.97
C GLY A 282 -19.27 9.68 9.35
N HIS A 283 -18.46 9.88 8.33
CA HIS A 283 -17.77 8.81 7.60
C HIS A 283 -16.25 8.78 7.85
N ALA A 284 -15.80 9.36 8.96
CA ALA A 284 -14.37 9.38 9.30
C ALA A 284 -13.77 7.98 9.28
N THR A 285 -12.56 7.86 8.73
CA THR A 285 -11.85 6.57 8.68
C THR A 285 -11.61 5.99 10.08
N ALA A 286 -11.70 4.68 10.21
CA ALA A 286 -11.35 3.97 11.45
C ALA A 286 -9.83 3.69 11.57
N TRP A 287 -9.01 4.30 10.70
CA TRP A 287 -7.55 4.23 10.70
C TRP A 287 -6.97 5.64 10.80
N SER A 288 -6.03 5.84 11.72
CA SER A 288 -5.38 7.14 11.91
C SER A 288 -4.14 7.27 11.02
N HIS A 289 -4.13 8.28 10.15
CA HIS A 289 -2.92 8.72 9.46
C HIS A 289 -2.29 9.96 10.12
N GLU A 290 -2.65 10.27 11.36
CA GLU A 290 -2.19 11.46 12.09
C GLU A 290 -0.67 11.52 12.20
N ARG A 291 0.00 10.39 12.39
CA ARG A 291 1.46 10.31 12.43
C ARG A 291 2.07 10.75 11.09
N ALA A 292 1.55 10.24 9.96
CA ALA A 292 2.00 10.63 8.63
C ALA A 292 1.71 12.12 8.37
N THR A 293 0.57 12.61 8.80
CA THR A 293 0.21 14.03 8.73
C THR A 293 1.21 14.91 9.47
N ARG A 294 1.56 14.56 10.69
CA ARG A 294 2.44 15.35 11.55
C ARG A 294 3.91 15.29 11.14
N LEU A 295 4.41 14.11 10.74
CA LEU A 295 5.85 13.91 10.49
C LEU A 295 6.23 14.02 9.02
N LEU A 296 5.34 13.68 8.08
CA LEU A 296 5.60 13.77 6.65
C LEU A 296 4.86 14.94 5.98
N GLY A 297 3.86 15.53 6.64
CA GLY A 297 2.97 16.50 6.01
C GLY A 297 1.94 15.86 5.09
N TYR A 298 1.69 14.55 5.22
CA TYR A 298 0.70 13.83 4.43
C TYR A 298 -0.70 14.43 4.61
N ARG A 299 -1.39 14.65 3.49
CA ARG A 299 -2.76 15.17 3.46
C ARG A 299 -3.48 14.47 2.32
N PRO A 300 -4.35 13.49 2.59
CA PRO A 300 -5.17 12.88 1.55
C PRO A 300 -6.11 13.93 0.95
N LYS A 301 -6.24 13.91 -0.37
CA LYS A 301 -7.02 14.90 -1.13
C LYS A 301 -8.20 14.28 -1.85
N TYR A 302 -8.15 12.99 -2.10
CA TYR A 302 -9.08 12.32 -3.00
C TYR A 302 -10.05 11.45 -2.22
N THR A 303 -11.33 11.73 -2.39
CA THR A 303 -12.43 10.94 -1.83
C THR A 303 -13.48 10.69 -2.91
N TRP A 304 -14.07 9.51 -2.88
CA TRP A 304 -15.18 9.16 -3.77
C TRP A 304 -16.48 9.91 -3.43
N ARG A 305 -16.53 10.61 -2.29
CA ARG A 305 -17.71 11.38 -1.83
C ARG A 305 -17.80 12.77 -2.45
N ARG A 306 -16.79 13.22 -3.19
CA ARG A 306 -16.84 14.51 -3.86
C ARG A 306 -17.77 14.49 -5.06
N SER A 307 -18.47 15.59 -5.29
CA SER A 307 -19.34 15.78 -6.47
C SER A 307 -18.61 15.68 -7.79
N ASP A 308 -17.31 16.01 -7.82
CA ASP A 308 -16.44 15.94 -9.00
C ASP A 308 -16.02 14.51 -9.38
N PHE A 309 -16.14 13.54 -8.48
CA PHE A 309 -15.86 12.13 -8.81
C PHE A 309 -16.80 11.60 -9.91
N HIS A 310 -18.08 11.92 -9.83
CA HIS A 310 -19.06 11.55 -10.86
C HIS A 310 -18.81 12.28 -12.19
N THR A 311 -18.54 13.58 -12.14
CA THR A 311 -18.18 14.39 -13.31
C THR A 311 -16.91 13.89 -13.98
N TRP A 312 -15.93 13.50 -13.19
CA TRP A 312 -14.69 12.92 -13.70
C TRP A 312 -14.94 11.55 -14.39
N LEU A 313 -15.75 10.67 -13.79
CA LEU A 313 -16.14 9.38 -14.42
C LEU A 313 -16.85 9.60 -15.77
N GLU A 314 -17.73 10.58 -15.85
CA GLU A 314 -18.44 10.94 -17.10
C GLU A 314 -17.49 11.46 -18.19
N GLN A 315 -16.40 12.16 -17.81
CA GLN A 315 -15.39 12.66 -18.76
C GLN A 315 -14.44 11.57 -19.28
N GLN A 316 -14.43 10.36 -18.68
CA GLN A 316 -13.62 9.22 -19.11
C GLN A 316 -14.40 8.26 -20.06
N GLN A 317 -15.69 8.46 -20.25
CA GLN A 317 -16.54 7.75 -21.24
C GLN A 317 -16.47 8.43 -22.60
#